data_830399dda1f00edd83721ab4314c298c
#
_entry.id   830399dda1f00edd83721ab4314c298c
#
_cell.length_a   1.000
_cell.length_b   1.000
_cell.length_c   1.000
_cell.angle_alpha   90.00
_cell.angle_beta   90.00
_cell.angle_gamma   90.00
#
_symmetry.space_group_name_H-M   'P 1'
#
loop_
_entity.id
_entity.type
_entity.pdbx_description
1 polymer ?
#
loop_
_entity_poly.entity_id
_entity_poly.type
_entity_poly.pdbx_seq_one_letter_code
_entity_poly.pdbx_strand_id
1 'polypeptide(L)'
;VLELQGDFSLHHQTFSRLGIESVPVKVSSELDRIEGLVIPGGESTTMSLLIDTFKMREPLIEFGESHPVMGTCAGLILMAKCVPDERVKPLGFLDITVDRNAYGRQIESMTENVTYYFKQGTKVDLATTLIRAPKINSLGDSIHILGELDGSPVAVLSKHFLGLSFHPELDKIDIFHQILFDGDSPYYYKQLNQINAA
;
A
#
# COMPACT_ATOMS: atom_id res chain seq x y z
N VAL A 1 7.78 -7.90 5.16
CA VAL A 1 8.00 -6.65 4.41
C VAL A 1 8.93 -6.94 3.24
N LEU A 2 8.60 -6.45 2.03
CA LEU A 2 9.46 -6.56 0.86
C LEU A 2 10.72 -5.68 1.05
N GLU A 3 11.90 -6.29 1.08
CA GLU A 3 13.18 -5.63 1.35
C GLU A 3 14.13 -5.64 0.14
N LEU A 4 13.62 -5.29 -1.04
CA LEU A 4 14.47 -5.12 -2.21
C LEU A 4 15.08 -3.71 -2.26
N GLN A 5 14.29 -2.70 -1.95
CA GLN A 5 14.68 -1.29 -1.88
C GLN A 5 13.60 -0.50 -1.16
N GLY A 6 13.96 0.58 -0.46
CA GLY A 6 13.02 1.53 0.13
C GLY A 6 13.02 1.54 1.65
N ASP A 7 11.97 2.10 2.24
CA ASP A 7 11.90 2.46 3.67
C ASP A 7 11.24 1.35 4.51
N PHE A 8 11.71 0.12 4.36
CA PHE A 8 11.13 -1.08 4.97
C PHE A 8 11.31 -1.15 6.50
N SER A 9 12.37 -0.54 7.04
CA SER A 9 12.68 -0.65 8.47
C SER A 9 11.61 -0.04 9.38
N LEU A 10 10.96 1.03 8.94
CA LEU A 10 9.88 1.68 9.71
C LEU A 10 8.61 0.83 9.75
N HIS A 11 8.32 0.07 8.71
CA HIS A 11 7.23 -0.90 8.73
C HIS A 11 7.47 -2.01 9.75
N HIS A 12 8.70 -2.52 9.88
CA HIS A 12 9.06 -3.48 10.93
C HIS A 12 8.89 -2.89 12.32
N GLN A 13 9.24 -1.62 12.52
CA GLN A 13 9.01 -0.92 13.80
C GLN A 13 7.50 -0.77 14.09
N THR A 14 6.68 -0.51 13.07
CA THR A 14 5.22 -0.46 13.23
C THR A 14 4.67 -1.82 13.66
N PHE A 15 5.05 -2.89 12.99
CA PHE A 15 4.65 -4.25 13.37
C PHE A 15 5.11 -4.62 14.80
N SER A 16 6.33 -4.25 15.15
CA SER A 16 6.83 -4.46 16.52
C SER A 16 5.99 -3.73 17.59
N ARG A 17 5.55 -2.48 17.31
CA ARG A 17 4.64 -1.74 18.23
C ARG A 17 3.28 -2.42 18.36
N LEU A 18 2.81 -3.06 17.30
CA LEU A 18 1.54 -3.80 17.27
C LEU A 18 1.65 -5.22 17.84
N GLY A 19 2.85 -5.66 18.21
CA GLY A 19 3.07 -7.04 18.66
C GLY A 19 2.94 -8.09 17.56
N ILE A 20 3.03 -7.69 16.29
CA ILE A 20 2.95 -8.55 15.12
C ILE A 20 4.36 -8.94 14.69
N GLU A 21 4.60 -10.23 14.49
CA GLU A 21 5.86 -10.71 13.94
C GLU A 21 6.00 -10.26 12.48
N SER A 22 7.17 -9.72 12.12
CA SER A 22 7.45 -9.32 10.75
C SER A 22 8.85 -9.76 10.32
N VAL A 23 8.92 -10.30 9.11
CA VAL A 23 10.16 -10.84 8.54
C VAL A 23 10.50 -10.14 7.21
N PRO A 24 11.80 -10.10 6.84
CA PRO A 24 12.21 -9.61 5.53
C PRO A 24 11.77 -10.57 4.42
N VAL A 25 11.38 -10.02 3.27
CA VAL A 25 11.14 -10.77 2.04
C VAL A 25 12.08 -10.24 0.96
N LYS A 26 13.07 -11.05 0.56
CA LYS A 26 14.11 -10.73 -0.43
C LYS A 26 14.11 -11.72 -1.59
N VAL A 27 13.56 -12.90 -1.38
CA VAL A 27 13.48 -13.99 -2.38
C VAL A 27 12.10 -14.63 -2.34
N SER A 28 11.70 -15.25 -3.44
CA SER A 28 10.35 -15.80 -3.60
C SER A 28 9.98 -16.88 -2.57
N SER A 29 10.94 -17.71 -2.15
CA SER A 29 10.69 -18.77 -1.16
C SER A 29 10.33 -18.26 0.24
N GLU A 30 10.54 -16.98 0.52
CA GLU A 30 10.15 -16.37 1.79
C GLU A 30 8.65 -16.00 1.82
N LEU A 31 8.01 -15.91 0.64
CA LEU A 31 6.56 -15.68 0.54
C LEU A 31 5.75 -16.84 1.12
N ASP A 32 6.26 -18.09 1.05
CA ASP A 32 5.59 -19.28 1.59
C ASP A 32 5.45 -19.28 3.12
N ARG A 33 6.11 -18.35 3.80
CA ARG A 33 6.19 -18.29 5.28
C ARG A 33 5.44 -17.13 5.90
N ILE A 34 4.74 -16.34 5.09
CA ILE A 34 4.05 -15.13 5.54
C ILE A 34 2.57 -15.16 5.19
N GLU A 35 1.76 -14.47 5.99
CA GLU A 35 0.31 -14.37 5.81
C GLU A 35 -0.12 -13.03 5.20
N GLY A 36 0.82 -12.13 4.95
CA GLY A 36 0.56 -10.83 4.33
C GLY A 36 1.86 -10.09 3.99
N LEU A 37 1.77 -9.10 3.10
CA LEU A 37 2.95 -8.42 2.57
C LEU A 37 2.76 -6.89 2.60
N VAL A 38 3.82 -6.19 2.99
CA VAL A 38 3.97 -4.76 2.76
C VAL A 38 4.99 -4.52 1.65
N ILE A 39 4.59 -3.76 0.63
CA ILE A 39 5.48 -3.19 -0.40
C ILE A 39 5.76 -1.75 0.01
N PRO A 40 6.96 -1.44 0.52
CA PRO A 40 7.26 -0.15 1.12
C PRO A 40 7.38 0.97 0.09
N GLY A 41 7.45 2.19 0.58
CA GLY A 41 7.88 3.34 -0.19
C GLY A 41 9.34 3.24 -0.62
N GLY A 42 9.68 3.96 -1.70
CA GLY A 42 11.04 3.93 -2.27
C GLY A 42 11.09 4.55 -3.65
N GLU A 43 11.99 4.08 -4.51
CA GLU A 43 12.07 4.50 -5.91
C GLU A 43 11.44 3.42 -6.80
N SER A 44 10.27 3.70 -7.37
CA SER A 44 9.43 2.72 -8.07
C SER A 44 10.07 2.09 -9.31
N THR A 45 10.92 2.81 -10.04
CA THR A 45 11.67 2.26 -11.20
C THR A 45 12.71 1.24 -10.75
N THR A 46 13.48 1.58 -9.73
CA THR A 46 14.48 0.68 -9.14
C THR A 46 13.81 -0.55 -8.55
N MET A 47 12.70 -0.37 -7.80
CA MET A 47 11.96 -1.49 -7.24
C MET A 47 11.40 -2.41 -8.33
N SER A 48 10.83 -1.85 -9.41
CA SER A 48 10.33 -2.62 -10.55
C SER A 48 11.44 -3.43 -11.22
N LEU A 49 12.63 -2.83 -11.39
CA LEU A 49 13.80 -3.50 -11.95
C LEU A 49 14.29 -4.64 -11.04
N LEU A 50 14.37 -4.40 -9.72
CA LEU A 50 14.81 -5.41 -8.76
C LEU A 50 13.82 -6.57 -8.66
N ILE A 51 12.51 -6.30 -8.70
CA ILE A 51 11.47 -7.33 -8.76
C ILE A 51 11.69 -8.26 -9.98
N ASP A 52 12.01 -7.70 -11.16
CA ASP A 52 12.30 -8.49 -12.35
C ASP A 52 13.66 -9.21 -12.24
N THR A 53 14.70 -8.53 -11.74
CA THR A 53 16.06 -9.07 -11.60
C THR A 53 16.09 -10.29 -10.65
N PHE A 54 15.36 -10.21 -9.54
CA PHE A 54 15.26 -11.30 -8.57
C PHE A 54 14.13 -12.30 -8.88
N LYS A 55 13.48 -12.18 -10.04
CA LYS A 55 12.38 -13.06 -10.49
C LYS A 55 11.23 -13.14 -9.48
N MET A 56 10.93 -12.02 -8.84
CA MET A 56 9.89 -11.92 -7.82
C MET A 56 8.50 -11.61 -8.39
N ARG A 57 8.39 -11.19 -9.66
CA ARG A 57 7.13 -10.65 -10.21
C ARG A 57 6.00 -11.66 -10.17
N GLU A 58 6.17 -12.80 -10.81
CA GLU A 58 5.16 -13.86 -10.83
C GLU A 58 4.84 -14.37 -9.42
N PRO A 59 5.85 -14.68 -8.55
CA PRO A 59 5.59 -15.06 -7.17
C PRO A 59 4.80 -14.02 -6.36
N LEU A 60 5.06 -12.71 -6.57
CA LEU A 60 4.31 -11.65 -5.90
C LEU A 60 2.86 -11.58 -6.38
N ILE A 61 2.63 -11.74 -7.69
CA ILE A 61 1.28 -11.74 -8.27
C ILE A 61 0.50 -12.94 -7.73
N GLU A 62 1.08 -14.14 -7.74
CA GLU A 62 0.48 -15.35 -7.21
C GLU A 62 0.17 -15.23 -5.71
N PHE A 63 1.11 -14.70 -4.91
CA PHE A 63 0.89 -14.42 -3.49
C PHE A 63 -0.31 -13.51 -3.26
N GLY A 64 -0.44 -12.45 -4.06
CA GLY A 64 -1.53 -11.48 -3.97
C GLY A 64 -2.91 -12.05 -4.30
N GLU A 65 -3.03 -13.21 -4.97
CA GLU A 65 -4.32 -13.84 -5.25
C GLU A 65 -5.09 -14.23 -3.98
N SER A 66 -4.37 -14.55 -2.91
CA SER A 66 -4.95 -15.11 -1.67
C SER A 66 -4.51 -14.42 -0.37
N HIS A 67 -3.54 -13.51 -0.43
CA HIS A 67 -2.96 -12.88 0.77
C HIS A 67 -3.07 -11.36 0.73
N PRO A 68 -3.26 -10.69 1.90
CA PRO A 68 -3.34 -9.25 1.98
C PRO A 68 -2.02 -8.59 1.61
N VAL A 69 -2.12 -7.52 0.81
CA VAL A 69 -0.97 -6.71 0.40
C VAL A 69 -1.25 -5.24 0.64
N MET A 70 -0.34 -4.56 1.32
CA MET A 70 -0.34 -3.11 1.50
C MET A 70 0.83 -2.49 0.73
N GLY A 71 0.56 -1.39 0.01
CA GLY A 71 1.60 -0.60 -0.65
C GLY A 71 1.57 0.86 -0.22
N THR A 72 2.73 1.41 0.13
CA THR A 72 2.89 2.82 0.49
C THR A 72 3.72 3.55 -0.57
N CYS A 73 3.31 4.73 -1.00
CA CYS A 73 4.01 5.59 -1.96
C CYS A 73 4.46 4.81 -3.24
N ALA A 74 5.73 4.44 -3.35
CA ALA A 74 6.23 3.61 -4.46
C ALA A 74 5.57 2.22 -4.49
N GLY A 75 5.23 1.66 -3.34
CA GLY A 75 4.47 0.41 -3.24
C GLY A 75 3.08 0.51 -3.86
N LEU A 76 2.36 1.63 -3.65
CA LEU A 76 1.09 1.91 -4.33
C LEU A 76 1.26 1.95 -5.85
N ILE A 77 2.34 2.60 -6.34
CA ILE A 77 2.63 2.66 -7.78
C ILE A 77 2.81 1.25 -8.35
N LEU A 78 3.54 0.38 -7.65
CA LEU A 78 3.73 -1.02 -8.07
C LEU A 78 2.46 -1.85 -7.99
N MET A 79 1.53 -1.55 -7.08
CA MET A 79 0.25 -2.26 -6.95
C MET A 79 -0.79 -1.84 -7.98
N ALA A 80 -0.62 -0.71 -8.65
CA ALA A 80 -1.56 -0.21 -9.66
C ALA A 80 -1.70 -1.17 -10.85
N LYS A 81 -2.83 -1.07 -11.55
CA LYS A 81 -3.06 -1.76 -12.83
C LYS A 81 -2.39 -1.02 -13.99
N CYS A 82 -2.35 0.31 -13.92
CA CYS A 82 -1.77 1.15 -14.95
C CYS A 82 -0.89 2.25 -14.35
N VAL A 83 0.31 2.36 -14.91
CA VAL A 83 1.27 3.45 -14.64
C VAL A 83 1.75 3.99 -15.98
N PRO A 84 1.54 5.30 -16.30
CA PRO A 84 1.91 5.86 -17.61
C PRO A 84 3.42 5.88 -17.90
N ASP A 85 4.26 5.57 -16.91
CA ASP A 85 5.72 5.50 -17.05
C ASP A 85 6.16 4.07 -17.40
N GLU A 86 6.58 3.82 -18.63
CA GLU A 86 6.98 2.51 -19.16
C GLU A 86 8.17 1.86 -18.41
N ARG A 87 8.90 2.63 -17.62
CA ARG A 87 10.00 2.11 -16.77
C ARG A 87 9.50 1.33 -15.57
N VAL A 88 8.22 1.48 -15.22
CA VAL A 88 7.59 0.77 -14.12
C VAL A 88 6.62 -0.27 -14.68
N LYS A 89 6.86 -1.53 -14.38
CA LYS A 89 5.93 -2.62 -14.67
C LYS A 89 5.13 -2.90 -13.40
N PRO A 90 3.85 -2.51 -13.32
CA PRO A 90 3.05 -2.73 -12.13
C PRO A 90 2.65 -4.20 -11.96
N LEU A 91 2.17 -4.56 -10.75
CA LEU A 91 1.70 -5.89 -10.37
C LEU A 91 0.21 -6.09 -10.65
N GLY A 92 -0.57 -5.02 -10.78
CA GLY A 92 -1.97 -5.07 -11.16
C GLY A 92 -2.96 -5.44 -10.06
N PHE A 93 -2.60 -5.30 -8.80
CA PHE A 93 -3.45 -5.65 -7.65
C PHE A 93 -4.66 -4.73 -7.48
N LEU A 94 -4.50 -3.46 -7.75
CA LEU A 94 -5.53 -2.44 -7.64
C LEU A 94 -5.94 -1.92 -9.03
N ASP A 95 -7.22 -1.93 -9.34
CA ASP A 95 -7.73 -1.39 -10.61
C ASP A 95 -7.75 0.14 -10.57
N ILE A 96 -6.55 0.71 -10.57
CA ILE A 96 -6.28 2.15 -10.55
C ILE A 96 -5.23 2.53 -11.58
N THR A 97 -5.29 3.80 -12.02
CA THR A 97 -4.19 4.42 -12.76
C THR A 97 -3.47 5.40 -11.85
N VAL A 98 -2.15 5.27 -11.73
CA VAL A 98 -1.33 6.09 -10.84
C VAL A 98 -0.27 6.84 -11.63
N ASP A 99 -0.24 8.16 -11.46
CA ASP A 99 0.84 9.01 -11.95
C ASP A 99 1.87 9.24 -10.83
N ARG A 100 3.10 8.80 -11.09
CA ARG A 100 4.22 8.92 -10.14
C ARG A 100 4.83 10.31 -10.08
N ASN A 101 4.55 11.17 -11.05
CA ASN A 101 5.17 12.49 -11.21
C ASN A 101 4.15 13.64 -11.22
N ALA A 102 2.95 13.42 -10.72
CA ALA A 102 1.84 14.36 -10.86
C ALA A 102 2.10 15.76 -10.28
N TYR A 103 2.98 15.86 -9.29
CA TYR A 103 3.27 17.12 -8.60
C TYR A 103 4.57 17.78 -9.07
N GLY A 104 5.25 17.26 -10.12
CA GLY A 104 6.48 17.84 -10.68
C GLY A 104 7.72 17.64 -9.79
N ARG A 105 8.82 18.35 -10.15
CA ARG A 105 10.13 18.22 -9.47
C ARG A 105 10.26 18.99 -8.16
N GLN A 106 9.28 19.79 -7.76
CA GLN A 106 9.41 20.81 -6.70
C GLN A 106 8.47 20.65 -5.51
N ILE A 107 7.82 19.48 -5.33
CA ILE A 107 6.97 19.32 -4.17
C ILE A 107 7.79 18.83 -3.00
N GLU A 108 7.96 19.77 -2.09
CA GLU A 108 8.41 19.53 -0.73
C GLU A 108 7.42 18.60 -0.02
N SER A 109 7.85 17.94 1.03
CA SER A 109 6.94 17.19 1.91
C SER A 109 5.91 18.16 2.50
N MET A 110 4.64 17.75 2.49
CA MET A 110 3.55 18.48 3.13
C MET A 110 2.86 17.57 4.14
N THR A 111 2.47 18.12 5.27
CA THR A 111 1.64 17.41 6.24
C THR A 111 0.27 18.07 6.29
N GLU A 112 -0.77 17.30 5.96
CA GLU A 112 -2.14 17.77 5.88
C GLU A 112 -3.05 16.91 6.76
N ASN A 113 -4.11 17.52 7.28
CA ASN A 113 -5.13 16.78 7.98
C ASN A 113 -6.08 16.14 6.98
N VAL A 114 -6.10 14.81 6.97
CA VAL A 114 -6.97 14.02 6.08
C VAL A 114 -7.98 13.27 6.93
N THR A 115 -9.26 13.33 6.54
CA THR A 115 -10.31 12.51 7.14
C THR A 115 -10.36 11.16 6.45
N TYR A 116 -10.19 10.11 7.22
CA TYR A 116 -10.30 8.72 6.76
C TYR A 116 -11.62 8.11 7.20
N TYR A 117 -12.22 7.35 6.30
CA TYR A 117 -13.49 6.67 6.49
C TYR A 117 -13.24 5.16 6.57
N PHE A 118 -13.36 4.61 7.76
CA PHE A 118 -13.22 3.20 8.01
C PHE A 118 -14.57 2.51 8.14
N LYS A 119 -14.54 1.19 8.33
CA LYS A 119 -15.71 0.35 8.47
C LYS A 119 -16.70 0.90 9.53
N GLN A 120 -18.01 0.65 9.32
CA GLN A 120 -19.10 1.08 10.22
C GLN A 120 -19.25 2.60 10.40
N GLY A 121 -18.76 3.39 9.42
CA GLY A 121 -18.87 4.85 9.47
C GLY A 121 -17.90 5.52 10.43
N THR A 122 -16.90 4.80 10.91
CA THR A 122 -15.83 5.37 11.76
C THR A 122 -15.03 6.37 10.93
N LYS A 123 -14.95 7.60 11.45
CA LYS A 123 -14.15 8.68 10.86
C LYS A 123 -12.98 8.97 11.77
N VAL A 124 -11.80 9.13 11.17
CA VAL A 124 -10.58 9.49 11.91
C VAL A 124 -9.83 10.56 11.13
N ASP A 125 -9.55 11.68 11.79
CA ASP A 125 -8.72 12.75 11.23
C ASP A 125 -7.27 12.50 11.62
N LEU A 126 -6.40 12.41 10.62
CA LEU A 126 -4.98 12.11 10.82
C LEU A 126 -4.12 13.14 10.10
N ALA A 127 -3.11 13.64 10.80
CA ALA A 127 -2.05 14.42 10.17
C ALA A 127 -1.21 13.48 9.30
N THR A 128 -1.26 13.66 8.00
CA THR A 128 -0.71 12.75 7.00
C THR A 128 0.41 13.43 6.22
N THR A 129 1.59 12.86 6.25
CA THR A 129 2.76 13.38 5.52
C THR A 129 2.86 12.78 4.13
N LEU A 130 2.73 13.65 3.13
CA LEU A 130 2.90 13.32 1.71
C LEU A 130 4.28 13.79 1.23
N ILE A 131 5.10 12.87 0.76
CA ILE A 131 6.43 13.16 0.22
C ILE A 131 6.47 12.69 -1.23
N ARG A 132 6.49 13.64 -2.18
CA ARG A 132 6.44 13.32 -3.61
C ARG A 132 5.39 12.26 -3.92
N ALA A 133 4.21 12.43 -3.30
CA ALA A 133 3.14 11.44 -3.32
C ALA A 133 2.68 11.13 -4.75
N PRO A 134 2.47 9.87 -5.11
CA PRO A 134 1.83 9.52 -6.37
C PRO A 134 0.37 9.96 -6.36
N LYS A 135 -0.15 10.33 -7.53
CA LYS A 135 -1.55 10.71 -7.72
C LYS A 135 -2.33 9.58 -8.33
N ILE A 136 -3.45 9.23 -7.71
CA ILE A 136 -4.42 8.30 -8.26
C ILE A 136 -5.32 9.08 -9.21
N ASN A 137 -5.28 8.77 -10.52
CA ASN A 137 -6.01 9.50 -11.56
C ASN A 137 -7.35 8.84 -11.95
N SER A 138 -7.43 7.51 -11.87
CA SER A 138 -8.68 6.79 -12.14
C SER A 138 -8.83 5.60 -11.22
N LEU A 139 -10.08 5.23 -10.97
CA LEU A 139 -10.51 4.16 -10.08
C LEU A 139 -11.44 3.24 -10.85
N GLY A 140 -11.24 1.93 -10.73
CA GLY A 140 -12.21 0.92 -11.14
C GLY A 140 -13.36 0.79 -10.12
N ASP A 141 -14.45 0.15 -10.53
CA ASP A 141 -15.69 0.04 -9.74
C ASP A 141 -15.53 -0.67 -8.40
N SER A 142 -14.52 -1.53 -8.26
CA SER A 142 -14.25 -2.29 -7.03
C SER A 142 -13.39 -1.54 -6.00
N ILE A 143 -12.99 -0.32 -6.29
CA ILE A 143 -12.11 0.47 -5.43
C ILE A 143 -12.92 1.30 -4.44
N HIS A 144 -12.63 1.13 -3.16
CA HIS A 144 -13.19 1.93 -2.08
C HIS A 144 -12.18 3.01 -1.66
N ILE A 145 -12.60 4.26 -1.66
CA ILE A 145 -11.80 5.37 -1.18
C ILE A 145 -11.91 5.42 0.35
N LEU A 146 -10.77 5.33 1.04
CA LEU A 146 -10.70 5.48 2.49
C LEU A 146 -10.38 6.91 2.92
N GLY A 147 -9.70 7.69 2.08
CA GLY A 147 -9.36 9.08 2.36
C GLY A 147 -9.03 9.86 1.10
N GLU A 148 -9.36 11.14 1.12
CA GLU A 148 -9.12 12.08 0.03
C GLU A 148 -8.47 13.35 0.55
N LEU A 149 -7.60 13.94 -0.27
CA LEU A 149 -7.04 15.27 -0.08
C LEU A 149 -7.33 16.10 -1.34
N ASP A 150 -7.99 17.25 -1.17
CA ASP A 150 -8.38 18.16 -2.27
C ASP A 150 -9.11 17.42 -3.42
N GLY A 151 -10.01 16.49 -3.07
CA GLY A 151 -10.76 15.69 -4.03
C GLY A 151 -9.95 14.64 -4.78
N SER A 152 -8.71 14.39 -4.37
CA SER A 152 -7.88 13.31 -4.92
C SER A 152 -7.73 12.18 -3.90
N PRO A 153 -8.00 10.92 -4.28
CA PRO A 153 -7.82 9.78 -3.39
C PRO A 153 -6.37 9.64 -2.94
N VAL A 154 -6.15 9.47 -1.63
CA VAL A 154 -4.83 9.23 -1.03
C VAL A 154 -4.74 7.87 -0.33
N ALA A 155 -5.87 7.25 -0.02
CA ALA A 155 -5.96 5.90 0.52
C ALA A 155 -7.11 5.15 -0.16
N VAL A 156 -6.81 3.98 -0.71
CA VAL A 156 -7.77 3.13 -1.44
C VAL A 156 -7.67 1.68 -1.00
N LEU A 157 -8.82 1.01 -1.01
CA LEU A 157 -8.96 -0.38 -0.60
C LEU A 157 -9.76 -1.16 -1.64
N SER A 158 -9.32 -2.35 -1.98
CA SER A 158 -10.09 -3.30 -2.80
C SER A 158 -9.77 -4.72 -2.39
N LYS A 159 -10.79 -5.51 -2.07
CA LYS A 159 -10.61 -6.86 -1.52
C LYS A 159 -9.66 -6.82 -0.30
N HIS A 160 -8.49 -7.44 -0.41
CA HIS A 160 -7.44 -7.47 0.61
C HIS A 160 -6.20 -6.64 0.22
N PHE A 161 -6.39 -5.67 -0.68
CA PHE A 161 -5.34 -4.76 -1.13
C PHE A 161 -5.56 -3.35 -0.60
N LEU A 162 -4.57 -2.80 0.11
CA LEU A 162 -4.58 -1.43 0.61
C LEU A 162 -3.47 -0.63 -0.06
N GLY A 163 -3.85 0.43 -0.73
CA GLY A 163 -2.92 1.35 -1.38
C GLY A 163 -2.94 2.74 -0.75
N LEU A 164 -1.78 3.24 -0.38
CA LEU A 164 -1.59 4.54 0.27
C LEU A 164 -0.60 5.38 -0.53
N SER A 165 -0.96 6.63 -0.88
CA SER A 165 -0.04 7.55 -1.56
C SER A 165 0.95 8.24 -0.61
N PHE A 166 0.88 7.97 0.67
CA PHE A 166 1.69 8.52 1.74
C PHE A 166 2.41 7.43 2.55
N HIS A 167 3.09 7.85 3.62
CA HIS A 167 3.93 7.02 4.48
C HIS A 167 3.41 6.99 5.92
N PRO A 168 2.42 6.13 6.27
CA PRO A 168 1.90 6.06 7.63
C PRO A 168 2.96 5.67 8.66
N GLU A 169 3.99 4.92 8.22
CA GLU A 169 5.11 4.50 9.05
C GLU A 169 5.97 5.68 9.55
N LEU A 170 6.08 6.76 8.77
CA LEU A 170 6.78 7.99 9.18
C LEU A 170 6.03 8.73 10.27
N ASP A 171 4.71 8.81 10.15
CA ASP A 171 3.84 9.54 11.08
C ASP A 171 3.43 8.70 12.29
N LYS A 172 3.92 7.45 12.40
CA LYS A 172 3.53 6.46 13.42
C LYS A 172 2.02 6.21 13.48
N ILE A 173 1.39 6.19 12.30
CA ILE A 173 -0.04 5.92 12.14
C ILE A 173 -0.23 4.41 11.93
N ASP A 174 -0.53 3.70 13.00
CA ASP A 174 -0.56 2.23 13.00
C ASP A 174 -1.85 1.65 12.40
N ILE A 175 -2.96 2.42 12.33
CA ILE A 175 -4.28 1.96 11.92
C ILE A 175 -4.29 1.28 10.54
N PHE A 176 -3.47 1.75 9.59
CA PHE A 176 -3.42 1.16 8.24
C PHE A 176 -2.80 -0.25 8.24
N HIS A 177 -1.83 -0.51 9.13
CA HIS A 177 -1.30 -1.86 9.33
C HIS A 177 -2.33 -2.74 10.05
N GLN A 178 -3.03 -2.19 11.04
CA GLN A 178 -4.09 -2.91 11.77
C GLN A 178 -5.23 -3.37 10.87
N ILE A 179 -5.63 -2.56 9.89
CA ILE A 179 -6.72 -2.89 8.94
C ILE A 179 -6.48 -4.22 8.25
N LEU A 180 -5.24 -4.53 7.85
CA LEU A 180 -4.93 -5.73 7.08
C LEU A 180 -4.28 -6.85 7.89
N PHE A 181 -3.51 -6.52 8.94
CA PHE A 181 -2.58 -7.47 9.52
C PHE A 181 -2.83 -7.77 11.01
N ASP A 182 -3.70 -7.01 11.68
CA ASP A 182 -4.00 -7.21 13.11
C ASP A 182 -5.41 -7.77 13.29
N GLY A 183 -5.51 -9.10 13.32
CA GLY A 183 -6.79 -9.81 13.46
C GLY A 183 -7.56 -9.50 14.75
N ASP A 184 -6.91 -8.98 15.77
CA ASP A 184 -7.50 -8.62 17.05
C ASP A 184 -7.93 -7.14 17.12
N SER A 185 -7.52 -6.34 16.14
CA SER A 185 -7.88 -4.93 16.07
C SER A 185 -9.38 -4.73 15.72
N PRO A 186 -10.06 -3.76 16.37
CA PRO A 186 -11.41 -3.36 15.99
C PRO A 186 -11.48 -2.80 14.56
N TYR A 187 -10.36 -2.38 14.02
CA TYR A 187 -10.25 -1.85 12.65
C TYR A 187 -9.99 -2.93 11.60
N TYR A 188 -9.82 -4.19 12.00
CA TYR A 188 -9.48 -5.28 11.08
C TYR A 188 -10.60 -5.58 10.07
N TYR A 189 -10.24 -5.61 8.79
CA TYR A 189 -11.15 -5.90 7.68
C TYR A 189 -11.24 -7.41 7.40
N LYS A 190 -11.73 -8.18 8.37
CA LYS A 190 -11.84 -9.65 8.30
C LYS A 190 -12.69 -10.17 7.13
N GLN A 191 -13.44 -9.31 6.43
CA GLN A 191 -14.52 -9.72 5.53
C GLN A 191 -14.56 -8.97 4.19
N LEU A 192 -13.43 -8.54 3.65
CA LEU A 192 -13.45 -8.08 2.26
C LEU A 192 -13.85 -9.20 1.30
N ASN A 193 -13.64 -10.47 1.69
CA ASN A 193 -14.06 -11.65 0.93
C ASN A 193 -15.53 -12.06 1.15
N GLN A 194 -16.26 -11.52 2.13
CA GLN A 194 -17.66 -11.88 2.40
C GLN A 194 -18.69 -10.85 1.90
N ILE A 195 -18.27 -9.66 1.50
CA ILE A 195 -19.17 -8.65 0.92
C ILE A 195 -19.61 -9.05 -0.50
N ASN A 196 -18.86 -9.92 -1.18
CA ASN A 196 -19.20 -10.43 -2.52
C ASN A 196 -19.89 -11.79 -2.53
N ALA A 197 -20.35 -12.29 -1.38
CA ALA A 197 -21.04 -13.58 -1.24
C ALA A 197 -22.50 -13.43 -0.77
N ALA A 198 -23.14 -12.29 -1.07
CA ALA A 198 -24.57 -12.10 -0.87
C ALA A 198 -25.24 -11.53 -2.10
#